data_456b0cc04aba8ef20cc12ac27d0cda19
#
_entry.id   456b0cc04aba8ef20cc12ac27d0cda19
#
_cell.length_a   1.000
_cell.length_b   1.000
_cell.length_c   1.000
_cell.angle_alpha   90.00
_cell.angle_beta   90.00
_cell.angle_gamma   90.00
#
_symmetry.space_group_name_H-M   'P 1'
#
loop_
_entity.id
_entity.type
_entity.pdbx_description
1 polymer ?
#
loop_
_entity_poly.entity_id
_entity_poly.type
_entity_poly.pdbx_seq_one_letter_code
_entity_poly.pdbx_strand_id
1 'polypeptide(L)'
;MNRRRTITIAGTVGAVAGFMGVVYGTANWATSQREGPGSPAGPNPAQALRAGRAPIPEVAVAPGIGSGPAPVVPPFPRFTGAPEEDETGATTTVRSGDVQAILDRMPLAPSLPAAERDGLIWMREEERLAHDVYFALARRWGNGPFSNIGAAEATHSEAVRLLIDRYGVADPASGTVVGNYGNPIFSRLYQELVTTGSASYVDGLKVGARIEELDIRDLEARESTLPDIASVYAELERGSRNHLRAFVRQIERHGAQYAPMYLTIEAYDAIIGSGHEGGPSR
;
A
#
# COMPACT_ATOMS: atom_id res chain seq x y z
N MET A 1 6.21 -57.18 15.34
CA MET A 1 7.50 -56.50 15.12
C MET A 1 7.31 -55.37 14.10
N ASN A 2 6.98 -54.18 14.56
CA ASN A 2 6.76 -53.01 13.72
C ASN A 2 7.97 -52.07 13.83
N ARG A 3 8.76 -51.97 12.78
CA ARG A 3 9.88 -51.03 12.69
C ARG A 3 9.34 -49.69 12.20
N ARG A 4 9.27 -48.68 13.07
CA ARG A 4 9.06 -47.30 12.72
C ARG A 4 10.35 -46.74 12.09
N ARG A 5 10.30 -46.31 10.85
CA ARG A 5 11.37 -45.53 10.20
C ARG A 5 11.20 -44.06 10.56
N THR A 6 12.13 -43.51 11.30
CA THR A 6 12.28 -42.11 11.57
C THR A 6 12.98 -41.48 10.36
N ILE A 7 12.34 -40.54 9.67
CA ILE A 7 12.97 -39.73 8.62
C ILE A 7 13.42 -38.43 9.29
N THR A 8 14.71 -38.23 9.38
CA THR A 8 15.31 -36.97 9.82
C THR A 8 15.46 -36.08 8.58
N ILE A 9 14.70 -35.00 8.50
CA ILE A 9 14.88 -33.97 7.49
C ILE A 9 15.81 -32.91 8.09
N ALA A 10 17.04 -32.86 7.58
CA ALA A 10 17.97 -31.78 7.87
C ALA A 10 17.57 -30.56 7.02
N GLY A 11 16.89 -29.62 7.61
CA GLY A 11 16.59 -28.30 7.00
C GLY A 11 17.76 -27.36 7.24
N THR A 12 18.42 -26.97 6.17
CA THR A 12 19.39 -25.86 6.16
C THR A 12 18.64 -24.56 6.29
N VAL A 13 18.69 -23.93 7.45
CA VAL A 13 18.20 -22.58 7.67
C VAL A 13 19.21 -21.61 7.07
N GLY A 14 18.92 -21.11 5.88
CA GLY A 14 19.60 -19.94 5.32
C GLY A 14 19.07 -18.68 6.00
N ALA A 15 19.88 -18.11 6.87
CA ALA A 15 19.60 -16.81 7.46
C ALA A 15 19.71 -15.71 6.38
N VAL A 16 18.59 -15.21 5.90
CA VAL A 16 18.55 -13.89 5.24
C VAL A 16 18.27 -12.87 6.33
N ALA A 17 19.31 -12.10 6.62
CA ALA A 17 19.29 -11.04 7.60
C ALA A 17 18.20 -10.03 7.26
N GLY A 18 17.36 -9.74 8.26
CA GLY A 18 16.33 -8.75 8.19
C GLY A 18 16.87 -7.34 8.01
N PHE A 19 16.06 -6.49 7.44
CA PHE A 19 16.20 -5.07 7.65
C PHE A 19 14.85 -4.34 7.62
N MET A 20 14.63 -3.65 8.72
CA MET A 20 13.70 -2.57 9.01
C MET A 20 12.20 -2.88 9.10
N GLY A 21 11.83 -3.38 10.28
CA GLY A 21 10.58 -2.95 10.88
C GLY A 21 10.72 -1.50 11.35
N VAL A 22 10.01 -0.59 10.72
CA VAL A 22 9.76 0.72 11.32
C VAL A 22 8.77 0.48 12.46
N VAL A 23 9.31 0.40 13.67
CA VAL A 23 8.51 0.31 14.89
C VAL A 23 7.89 1.67 15.13
N TYR A 24 6.64 1.86 14.83
CA TYR A 24 5.83 2.88 15.47
C TYR A 24 5.52 2.37 16.89
N GLY A 25 6.28 2.88 17.85
CA GLY A 25 6.07 2.58 19.24
C GLY A 25 4.72 3.13 19.70
N THR A 26 3.75 2.23 19.90
CA THR A 26 2.61 2.51 20.76
C THR A 26 3.11 2.46 22.20
N ALA A 27 3.26 3.63 22.84
CA ALA A 27 3.55 3.73 24.25
C ALA A 27 2.32 3.27 25.04
N ASN A 28 2.36 2.01 25.49
CA ASN A 28 1.39 1.48 26.45
C ASN A 28 1.86 1.90 27.86
N TRP A 29 1.23 2.92 28.46
CA TRP A 29 1.44 3.34 29.83
C TRP A 29 0.65 2.43 30.79
N ALA A 30 1.33 1.42 31.32
CA ALA A 30 0.87 0.74 32.51
C ALA A 30 1.55 1.38 33.72
N THR A 31 0.79 2.10 34.50
CA THR A 31 1.17 2.69 35.78
C THR A 31 1.55 1.61 36.78
N SER A 32 2.78 1.64 37.27
CA SER A 32 3.19 1.05 38.54
C SER A 32 3.80 2.14 39.41
N GLN A 33 3.04 2.62 40.37
CA GLN A 33 3.47 3.52 41.43
C GLN A 33 4.44 2.79 42.37
N ARG A 34 5.67 3.28 42.51
CA ARG A 34 6.46 3.15 43.73
C ARG A 34 7.22 4.44 43.92
N GLU A 35 6.83 5.13 44.97
CA GLU A 35 7.49 6.34 45.46
C GLU A 35 8.83 6.01 46.09
N GLY A 36 9.86 6.85 45.79
CA GLY A 36 11.13 6.98 46.49
C GLY A 36 11.68 8.38 46.25
N PRO A 37 12.31 9.00 47.25
CA PRO A 37 12.50 10.46 47.30
C PRO A 37 13.73 10.94 46.54
N GLY A 38 13.57 12.01 45.77
CA GLY A 38 14.58 13.03 45.53
C GLY A 38 15.58 12.83 44.41
N SER A 39 15.20 13.31 43.20
CA SER A 39 16.16 13.74 42.17
C SER A 39 15.60 14.93 41.40
N PRO A 40 16.45 15.89 40.97
CA PRO A 40 15.99 17.14 40.39
C PRO A 40 15.37 16.94 39.01
N ALA A 41 14.36 17.76 38.72
CA ALA A 41 13.61 17.77 37.50
C ALA A 41 14.51 17.93 36.26
N GLY A 42 14.47 16.96 35.35
CA GLY A 42 15.07 17.04 34.05
C GLY A 42 14.26 17.97 33.11
N PRO A 43 14.87 18.51 32.06
CA PRO A 43 14.22 19.49 31.19
C PRO A 43 13.01 18.92 30.46
N ASN A 44 12.00 19.77 30.31
CA ASN A 44 10.74 19.53 29.65
C ASN A 44 10.92 18.96 28.21
N PRO A 45 10.26 17.86 27.84
CA PRO A 45 10.38 17.23 26.51
C PRO A 45 10.08 18.16 25.33
N ALA A 46 9.31 19.23 25.54
CA ALA A 46 9.04 20.23 24.51
C ALA A 46 10.25 21.13 24.19
N GLN A 47 11.29 21.18 25.03
CA GLN A 47 12.51 21.93 24.79
C GLN A 47 13.61 21.09 24.10
N ALA A 48 13.54 19.77 24.19
CA ALA A 48 14.53 18.87 23.57
C ALA A 48 14.36 18.79 22.03
N LEU A 49 13.21 19.14 21.51
CA LEU A 49 12.91 19.12 20.04
C LEU A 49 13.46 20.34 19.28
N ARG A 50 14.00 21.36 19.95
CA ARG A 50 14.55 22.57 19.31
C ARG A 50 16.07 22.63 19.21
N ALA A 51 16.79 21.70 19.80
CA ALA A 51 18.26 21.68 19.82
C ALA A 51 18.75 20.36 19.19
N GLY A 52 18.88 20.31 17.89
CA GLY A 52 19.49 19.15 17.25
C GLY A 52 19.29 19.05 15.75
N ARG A 53 19.25 20.19 15.05
CA ARG A 53 19.34 20.15 13.58
C ARG A 53 20.82 20.16 13.20
N ALA A 54 21.43 18.97 13.08
CA ALA A 54 22.73 18.84 12.44
C ALA A 54 22.60 19.20 10.94
N PRO A 55 23.55 19.92 10.34
CA PRO A 55 23.52 20.23 8.92
C PRO A 55 23.61 18.94 8.10
N ILE A 56 22.77 18.84 7.09
CA ILE A 56 22.79 17.76 6.10
C ILE A 56 24.11 17.90 5.31
N PRO A 57 24.95 16.86 5.20
CA PRO A 57 26.14 16.94 4.36
C PRO A 57 25.73 17.12 2.89
N GLU A 58 26.35 18.11 2.25
CA GLU A 58 26.22 18.41 0.83
C GLU A 58 26.71 17.21 0.03
N VAL A 59 25.79 16.52 -0.68
CA VAL A 59 26.15 15.41 -1.57
C VAL A 59 26.72 16.02 -2.83
N ALA A 60 28.01 15.79 -3.07
CA ALA A 60 28.68 16.20 -4.30
C ALA A 60 27.94 15.62 -5.54
N VAL A 61 27.46 16.50 -6.39
CA VAL A 61 26.86 16.16 -7.68
C VAL A 61 27.98 15.71 -8.63
N ALA A 62 27.95 14.46 -9.05
CA ALA A 62 28.82 13.94 -10.10
C ALA A 62 28.43 14.58 -11.43
N PRO A 63 29.43 14.91 -12.33
CA PRO A 63 29.15 15.59 -13.58
C PRO A 63 28.46 14.69 -14.60
N GLY A 64 27.40 15.26 -15.17
CA GLY A 64 26.70 15.04 -16.41
C GLY A 64 26.79 13.71 -17.15
N ILE A 65 25.69 12.96 -17.12
CA ILE A 65 25.31 12.07 -18.22
C ILE A 65 24.31 12.85 -19.09
N GLY A 66 24.59 12.88 -20.40
CA GLY A 66 23.98 13.76 -21.39
C GLY A 66 22.44 13.76 -21.41
N SER A 67 21.89 14.94 -21.63
CA SER A 67 20.48 15.22 -21.85
C SER A 67 20.01 14.63 -23.18
N GLY A 68 19.54 13.38 -23.12
CA GLY A 68 18.62 12.87 -24.12
C GLY A 68 17.21 13.38 -23.82
N PRO A 69 16.34 13.53 -24.84
CA PRO A 69 14.95 13.94 -24.59
C PRO A 69 14.28 12.92 -23.67
N ALA A 70 13.62 13.42 -22.62
CA ALA A 70 12.85 12.60 -21.71
C ALA A 70 11.84 11.74 -22.49
N PRO A 71 11.69 10.44 -22.15
CA PRO A 71 10.69 9.62 -22.81
C PRO A 71 9.32 10.27 -22.59
N VAL A 72 8.63 10.58 -23.70
CA VAL A 72 7.25 11.04 -23.68
C VAL A 72 6.41 9.86 -23.20
N VAL A 73 6.06 9.86 -21.91
CA VAL A 73 5.07 8.94 -21.36
C VAL A 73 3.73 9.37 -21.95
N PRO A 74 3.03 8.51 -22.71
CA PRO A 74 1.71 8.86 -23.22
C PRO A 74 0.79 9.16 -22.04
N PRO A 75 -0.15 10.13 -22.19
CA PRO A 75 -1.13 10.40 -21.14
C PRO A 75 -1.90 9.11 -20.83
N PHE A 76 -2.15 8.89 -19.53
CA PHE A 76 -2.88 7.72 -19.03
C PHE A 76 -4.09 7.43 -19.90
N PRO A 77 -4.29 6.18 -20.39
CA PRO A 77 -5.49 5.84 -21.12
C PRO A 77 -6.70 6.08 -20.21
N ARG A 78 -7.60 6.96 -20.64
CA ARG A 78 -8.91 7.11 -19.98
C ARG A 78 -9.68 5.82 -20.24
N PHE A 79 -9.81 5.00 -19.21
CA PHE A 79 -10.58 3.78 -19.28
C PHE A 79 -12.08 4.14 -19.36
N THR A 80 -12.69 3.91 -20.52
CA THR A 80 -14.15 4.06 -20.76
C THR A 80 -14.84 2.72 -20.95
N GLY A 81 -14.19 1.60 -20.62
CA GLY A 81 -14.72 0.25 -20.78
C GLY A 81 -15.39 -0.28 -19.52
N ALA A 82 -16.55 -0.95 -19.67
CA ALA A 82 -17.07 -1.80 -18.60
C ALA A 82 -16.04 -2.90 -18.31
N PRO A 83 -15.76 -3.24 -17.04
CA PRO A 83 -14.88 -4.35 -16.75
C PRO A 83 -15.53 -5.63 -17.23
N GLU A 84 -14.83 -6.38 -18.08
CA GLU A 84 -15.16 -7.78 -18.31
C GLU A 84 -14.73 -8.56 -17.07
N GLU A 85 -15.62 -9.37 -16.51
CA GLU A 85 -15.26 -10.34 -15.48
C GLU A 85 -14.25 -11.30 -16.12
N ASP A 86 -13.01 -11.22 -15.70
CA ASP A 86 -12.01 -12.19 -16.10
C ASP A 86 -12.12 -13.44 -15.23
N GLU A 87 -11.53 -14.55 -15.71
CA GLU A 87 -11.49 -15.83 -15.00
C GLU A 87 -10.75 -15.75 -13.65
N THR A 88 -10.13 -14.62 -13.32
CA THR A 88 -9.40 -14.40 -12.07
C THR A 88 -10.28 -13.83 -10.96
N GLY A 89 -11.48 -13.31 -11.29
CA GLY A 89 -12.41 -12.68 -10.33
C GLY A 89 -11.84 -11.41 -9.72
N ALA A 90 -10.92 -10.75 -10.40
CA ALA A 90 -10.17 -9.60 -9.89
C ALA A 90 -10.80 -8.24 -10.26
N THR A 91 -12.02 -8.22 -10.71
CA THR A 91 -12.69 -6.96 -11.07
C THR A 91 -13.29 -6.29 -9.84
N THR A 92 -12.56 -5.33 -9.31
CA THR A 92 -13.15 -4.36 -8.39
C THR A 92 -13.51 -3.11 -9.17
N THR A 93 -14.77 -2.80 -9.20
CA THR A 93 -15.27 -1.65 -9.94
C THR A 93 -15.55 -0.48 -9.02
N VAL A 94 -14.50 0.12 -8.48
CA VAL A 94 -14.59 1.50 -8.01
C VAL A 94 -14.51 2.37 -9.25
N ARG A 95 -15.65 2.77 -9.81
CA ARG A 95 -15.67 3.67 -10.97
C ARG A 95 -15.58 5.11 -10.48
N SER A 96 -14.69 5.90 -11.07
CA SER A 96 -14.55 7.33 -10.71
C SER A 96 -15.88 8.08 -10.79
N GLY A 97 -16.76 7.73 -11.73
CA GLY A 97 -18.09 8.31 -11.84
C GLY A 97 -19.01 7.94 -10.68
N ASP A 98 -18.91 6.74 -10.13
CA ASP A 98 -19.69 6.31 -8.97
C ASP A 98 -19.16 6.99 -7.70
N VAL A 99 -17.85 7.10 -7.56
CA VAL A 99 -17.22 7.85 -6.46
C VAL A 99 -17.65 9.33 -6.49
N GLN A 100 -17.57 9.99 -7.64
CA GLN A 100 -18.03 11.36 -7.78
C GLN A 100 -19.50 11.52 -7.41
N ALA A 101 -20.37 10.60 -7.87
CA ALA A 101 -21.79 10.63 -7.53
C ALA A 101 -22.07 10.41 -6.03
N ILE A 102 -21.22 9.65 -5.33
CA ILE A 102 -21.28 9.49 -3.87
C ILE A 102 -20.86 10.81 -3.22
N LEU A 103 -19.72 11.36 -3.61
CA LEU A 103 -19.19 12.61 -3.06
C LEU A 103 -20.14 13.80 -3.24
N ASP A 104 -20.84 13.89 -4.38
CA ASP A 104 -21.80 14.96 -4.68
C ASP A 104 -23.02 14.94 -3.74
N ARG A 105 -23.32 13.79 -3.13
CA ARG A 105 -24.44 13.64 -2.18
C ARG A 105 -24.02 13.88 -0.73
N MET A 106 -22.72 13.92 -0.46
CA MET A 106 -22.19 14.07 0.90
C MET A 106 -21.81 15.53 1.19
N PRO A 107 -22.12 16.04 2.39
CA PRO A 107 -21.67 17.37 2.76
C PRO A 107 -20.14 17.41 2.84
N LEU A 108 -19.54 18.50 2.34
CA LEU A 108 -18.14 18.78 2.58
C LEU A 108 -17.95 19.16 4.05
N ALA A 109 -16.99 18.56 4.72
CA ALA A 109 -16.64 18.95 6.07
C ALA A 109 -16.11 20.41 6.09
N PRO A 110 -16.45 21.20 7.11
CA PRO A 110 -16.07 22.63 7.17
C PRO A 110 -14.55 22.83 7.29
N SER A 111 -13.82 21.80 7.68
CA SER A 111 -12.35 21.80 7.75
C SER A 111 -11.84 20.37 7.61
N LEU A 112 -10.66 20.24 7.02
CA LEU A 112 -9.95 18.97 6.93
C LEU A 112 -8.88 18.92 8.04
N PRO A 113 -8.98 17.99 9.03
CA PRO A 113 -7.95 17.79 10.03
C PRO A 113 -6.60 17.42 9.38
N ALA A 114 -5.49 17.78 10.02
CA ALA A 114 -4.16 17.51 9.49
C ALA A 114 -3.91 16.00 9.28
N ALA A 115 -4.40 15.15 10.19
CA ALA A 115 -4.28 13.70 10.08
C ALA A 115 -5.01 13.14 8.83
N GLU A 116 -6.23 13.65 8.56
CA GLU A 116 -6.99 13.27 7.37
C GLU A 116 -6.28 13.71 6.08
N ARG A 117 -5.78 14.96 6.05
CA ARG A 117 -4.98 15.46 4.92
C ARG A 117 -3.75 14.58 4.67
N ASP A 118 -3.02 14.26 5.72
CA ASP A 118 -1.79 13.46 5.62
C ASP A 118 -2.13 12.01 5.22
N GLY A 119 -3.30 11.50 5.64
CA GLY A 119 -3.86 10.23 5.19
C GLY A 119 -4.18 10.22 3.70
N LEU A 120 -4.85 11.24 3.18
CA LEU A 120 -5.14 11.38 1.75
C LEU A 120 -3.87 11.43 0.90
N ILE A 121 -2.86 12.20 1.34
CA ILE A 121 -1.55 12.27 0.66
C ILE A 121 -0.88 10.90 0.64
N TRP A 122 -0.91 10.17 1.77
CA TRP A 122 -0.32 8.84 1.85
C TRP A 122 -1.02 7.85 0.92
N MET A 123 -2.33 7.71 1.03
CA MET A 123 -3.10 6.77 0.20
C MET A 123 -2.98 7.09 -1.30
N ARG A 124 -2.92 8.39 -1.67
CA ARG A 124 -2.70 8.80 -3.06
C ARG A 124 -1.41 8.24 -3.66
N GLU A 125 -0.32 8.25 -2.88
CA GLU A 125 0.97 7.73 -3.30
C GLU A 125 1.02 6.20 -3.25
N GLU A 126 0.33 5.57 -2.29
CA GLU A 126 0.27 4.12 -2.13
C GLU A 126 -0.49 3.44 -3.26
N GLU A 127 -1.68 3.91 -3.59
CA GLU A 127 -2.45 3.43 -4.73
C GLU A 127 -1.70 3.60 -6.06
N ARG A 128 -0.98 4.71 -6.19
CA ARG A 128 -0.13 4.93 -7.35
C ARG A 128 1.07 3.98 -7.36
N LEU A 129 1.66 3.67 -6.20
CA LEU A 129 2.72 2.68 -6.09
C LEU A 129 2.25 1.31 -6.55
N ALA A 130 1.08 0.86 -6.08
CA ALA A 130 0.47 -0.41 -6.47
C ALA A 130 0.29 -0.48 -7.99
N HIS A 131 -0.35 0.54 -8.58
CA HIS A 131 -0.48 0.70 -10.03
C HIS A 131 0.86 0.57 -10.76
N ASP A 132 1.86 1.37 -10.39
CA ASP A 132 3.14 1.43 -11.06
C ASP A 132 3.91 0.10 -10.98
N VAL A 133 3.88 -0.58 -9.83
CA VAL A 133 4.47 -1.91 -9.64
C VAL A 133 3.77 -2.95 -10.51
N TYR A 134 2.45 -2.97 -10.51
CA TYR A 134 1.70 -3.96 -11.30
C TYR A 134 1.92 -3.76 -12.80
N PHE A 135 1.99 -2.54 -13.28
CA PHE A 135 2.36 -2.28 -14.68
C PHE A 135 3.79 -2.72 -15.01
N ALA A 136 4.74 -2.53 -14.09
CA ALA A 136 6.11 -3.03 -14.27
C ALA A 136 6.14 -4.57 -14.35
N LEU A 137 5.39 -5.25 -13.47
CA LEU A 137 5.29 -6.71 -13.46
C LEU A 137 4.51 -7.25 -14.67
N ALA A 138 3.45 -6.56 -15.13
CA ALA A 138 2.74 -6.91 -16.35
C ALA A 138 3.64 -6.86 -17.58
N ARG A 139 4.52 -5.86 -17.68
CA ARG A 139 5.53 -5.77 -18.75
C ARG A 139 6.55 -6.90 -18.70
N ARG A 140 6.86 -7.40 -17.52
CA ARG A 140 7.83 -8.49 -17.30
C ARG A 140 7.24 -9.87 -17.56
N TRP A 141 6.01 -10.10 -17.10
CA TRP A 141 5.40 -11.42 -17.05
C TRP A 141 4.23 -11.62 -18.01
N GLY A 142 3.84 -10.56 -18.73
CA GLY A 142 2.67 -10.54 -19.59
C GLY A 142 1.41 -10.08 -18.84
N ASN A 143 0.33 -9.96 -19.59
CA ASN A 143 -0.98 -9.59 -19.06
C ASN A 143 -1.52 -10.70 -18.14
N GLY A 144 -2.55 -10.40 -17.40
CA GLY A 144 -3.15 -11.30 -16.42
C GLY A 144 -3.46 -10.53 -15.14
N PRO A 145 -3.27 -11.10 -13.95
CA PRO A 145 -3.64 -10.44 -12.71
C PRO A 145 -2.97 -9.06 -12.55
N PHE A 146 -1.71 -8.92 -12.95
CA PHE A 146 -1.00 -7.65 -12.86
C PHE A 146 -1.63 -6.54 -13.70
N SER A 147 -2.04 -6.85 -14.92
CA SER A 147 -2.67 -5.86 -15.81
C SER A 147 -4.05 -5.45 -15.30
N ASN A 148 -4.86 -6.43 -14.91
CA ASN A 148 -6.24 -6.20 -14.50
C ASN A 148 -6.32 -5.49 -13.15
N ILE A 149 -5.57 -5.96 -12.16
CA ILE A 149 -5.50 -5.32 -10.86
C ILE A 149 -4.83 -3.95 -10.97
N GLY A 150 -3.75 -3.81 -11.75
CA GLY A 150 -3.12 -2.52 -12.00
C GLY A 150 -4.09 -1.48 -12.60
N ALA A 151 -5.01 -1.90 -13.46
CA ALA A 151 -6.06 -1.01 -13.96
C ALA A 151 -7.07 -0.63 -12.86
N ALA A 152 -7.37 -1.53 -11.92
CA ALA A 152 -8.20 -1.22 -10.77
C ALA A 152 -7.51 -0.20 -9.84
N GLU A 153 -6.20 -0.36 -9.58
CA GLU A 153 -5.43 0.60 -8.77
C GLU A 153 -5.38 2.00 -9.38
N ALA A 154 -5.41 2.10 -10.72
CA ALA A 154 -5.57 3.40 -11.36
C ALA A 154 -6.89 4.09 -10.97
N THR A 155 -7.98 3.32 -10.81
CA THR A 155 -9.28 3.87 -10.38
C THR A 155 -9.31 4.15 -8.88
N HIS A 156 -8.63 3.37 -8.05
CA HIS A 156 -8.43 3.64 -6.63
C HIS A 156 -7.67 4.95 -6.43
N SER A 157 -6.54 5.08 -7.09
CA SER A 157 -5.72 6.30 -7.09
C SER A 157 -6.53 7.53 -7.53
N GLU A 158 -7.39 7.40 -8.54
CA GLU A 158 -8.30 8.45 -8.99
C GLU A 158 -9.37 8.79 -7.94
N ALA A 159 -9.91 7.80 -7.22
CA ALA A 159 -10.87 8.03 -6.15
C ALA A 159 -10.26 8.87 -5.01
N VAL A 160 -9.02 8.59 -4.62
CA VAL A 160 -8.28 9.43 -3.65
C VAL A 160 -8.00 10.82 -4.22
N ARG A 161 -7.69 10.94 -5.52
CA ARG A 161 -7.49 12.24 -6.17
C ARG A 161 -8.75 13.11 -6.09
N LEU A 162 -9.94 12.54 -6.28
CA LEU A 162 -11.21 13.26 -6.14
C LEU A 162 -11.39 13.83 -4.73
N LEU A 163 -10.98 13.09 -3.68
CA LEU A 163 -10.98 13.61 -2.30
C LEU A 163 -9.95 14.73 -2.13
N ILE A 164 -8.74 14.57 -2.66
CA ILE A 164 -7.69 15.61 -2.63
C ILE A 164 -8.19 16.90 -3.27
N ASP A 165 -8.80 16.80 -4.45
CA ASP A 165 -9.37 17.98 -5.15
C ASP A 165 -10.53 18.61 -4.36
N ARG A 166 -11.42 17.77 -3.80
CA ARG A 166 -12.57 18.18 -3.01
C ARG A 166 -12.17 19.04 -1.80
N TYR A 167 -11.06 18.70 -1.17
CA TYR A 167 -10.53 19.40 0.01
C TYR A 167 -9.45 20.44 -0.32
N GLY A 168 -9.13 20.67 -1.60
CA GLY A 168 -8.10 21.62 -2.01
C GLY A 168 -6.69 21.25 -1.52
N VAL A 169 -6.42 19.97 -1.35
CA VAL A 169 -5.08 19.45 -1.00
C VAL A 169 -4.23 19.39 -2.26
N ALA A 170 -2.93 19.71 -2.16
CA ALA A 170 -2.01 19.55 -3.29
C ALA A 170 -1.79 18.07 -3.60
N ASP A 171 -2.02 17.63 -4.86
CA ASP A 171 -1.81 16.26 -5.28
C ASP A 171 -0.30 15.92 -5.29
N PRO A 172 0.20 15.00 -4.43
CA PRO A 172 1.59 14.62 -4.38
C PRO A 172 2.06 13.92 -5.67
N ALA A 173 1.13 13.38 -6.47
CA ALA A 173 1.43 12.70 -7.72
C ALA A 173 1.56 13.68 -8.90
N SER A 174 1.21 14.96 -8.73
CA SER A 174 1.27 15.95 -9.80
C SER A 174 2.69 16.17 -10.30
N GLY A 175 2.91 15.98 -11.62
CA GLY A 175 4.21 16.18 -12.26
C GLY A 175 5.26 15.12 -11.93
N THR A 176 4.93 14.07 -11.24
CA THR A 176 5.84 12.96 -10.92
C THR A 176 5.85 11.90 -12.04
N VAL A 177 6.93 11.12 -12.11
CA VAL A 177 7.07 9.98 -13.04
C VAL A 177 7.06 8.66 -12.28
N VAL A 178 6.80 7.56 -12.99
CA VAL A 178 6.82 6.19 -12.43
C VAL A 178 8.10 5.94 -11.64
N GLY A 179 7.97 5.42 -10.43
CA GLY A 179 9.08 5.13 -9.52
C GLY A 179 9.63 6.34 -8.76
N ASN A 180 9.06 7.54 -8.98
CA ASN A 180 9.41 8.74 -8.24
C ASN A 180 8.17 9.29 -7.53
N TYR A 181 8.23 9.36 -6.21
CA TYR A 181 7.13 9.73 -5.32
C TYR A 181 7.54 10.91 -4.45
N GLY A 182 6.57 11.71 -4.01
CA GLY A 182 6.80 12.82 -3.10
C GLY A 182 7.39 12.36 -1.77
N ASN A 183 6.91 11.23 -1.25
CA ASN A 183 7.53 10.57 -0.12
C ASN A 183 8.59 9.54 -0.58
N PRO A 184 9.87 9.72 -0.22
CA PRO A 184 10.97 8.85 -0.67
C PRO A 184 10.86 7.40 -0.17
N ILE A 185 9.99 7.11 0.80
CA ILE A 185 9.69 5.74 1.23
C ILE A 185 9.09 4.96 0.06
N PHE A 186 8.13 5.53 -0.66
CA PHE A 186 7.49 4.88 -1.79
C PHE A 186 8.45 4.67 -2.97
N SER A 187 9.38 5.60 -3.22
CA SER A 187 10.40 5.41 -4.25
C SER A 187 11.31 4.21 -3.96
N ARG A 188 11.72 4.03 -2.70
CA ARG A 188 12.50 2.85 -2.29
C ARG A 188 11.68 1.57 -2.36
N LEU A 189 10.43 1.62 -1.89
CA LEU A 189 9.52 0.48 -1.91
C LEU A 189 9.24 0.03 -3.35
N TYR A 190 9.03 0.96 -4.27
CA TYR A 190 8.88 0.64 -5.69
C TYR A 190 10.08 -0.16 -6.23
N GLN A 191 11.31 0.30 -5.98
CA GLN A 191 12.53 -0.38 -6.44
C GLN A 191 12.65 -1.80 -5.84
N GLU A 192 12.37 -1.94 -4.55
CA GLU A 192 12.39 -3.23 -3.86
C GLU A 192 11.36 -4.19 -4.45
N LEU A 193 10.10 -3.76 -4.57
CA LEU A 193 8.99 -4.60 -5.03
C LEU A 193 9.17 -5.02 -6.49
N VAL A 194 9.57 -4.11 -7.38
CA VAL A 194 9.84 -4.44 -8.78
C VAL A 194 11.02 -5.40 -8.90
N THR A 195 12.08 -5.18 -8.14
CA THR A 195 13.25 -6.08 -8.14
C THR A 195 12.86 -7.48 -7.68
N THR A 196 12.17 -7.58 -6.54
CA THR A 196 11.72 -8.85 -5.97
C THR A 196 10.75 -9.57 -6.92
N GLY A 197 9.72 -8.85 -7.39
CA GLY A 197 8.70 -9.43 -8.25
C GLY A 197 9.17 -9.79 -9.66
N SER A 198 10.33 -9.27 -10.09
CA SER A 198 10.94 -9.62 -11.38
C SER A 198 11.79 -10.89 -11.36
N ALA A 199 12.01 -11.49 -10.20
CA ALA A 199 12.82 -12.71 -10.06
C ALA A 199 12.11 -13.96 -10.62
N SER A 200 10.81 -14.14 -10.34
CA SER A 200 9.95 -15.16 -10.94
C SER A 200 8.51 -14.67 -11.00
N TYR A 201 7.69 -15.36 -11.83
CA TYR A 201 6.25 -15.05 -11.89
C TYR A 201 5.56 -15.22 -10.53
N VAL A 202 5.91 -16.26 -9.79
CA VAL A 202 5.38 -16.52 -8.44
C VAL A 202 5.84 -15.45 -7.45
N ASP A 203 7.08 -14.97 -7.54
CA ASP A 203 7.53 -13.84 -6.71
C ASP A 203 6.78 -12.56 -7.06
N GLY A 204 6.47 -12.34 -8.34
CA GLY A 204 5.59 -11.26 -8.77
C GLY A 204 4.21 -11.33 -8.12
N LEU A 205 3.58 -12.51 -8.13
CA LEU A 205 2.28 -12.73 -7.46
C LEU A 205 2.35 -12.48 -5.95
N LYS A 206 3.44 -12.92 -5.30
CA LYS A 206 3.66 -12.67 -3.86
C LYS A 206 3.87 -11.19 -3.56
N VAL A 207 4.54 -10.46 -4.44
CA VAL A 207 4.63 -8.99 -4.36
C VAL A 207 3.26 -8.36 -4.46
N GLY A 208 2.41 -8.85 -5.37
CA GLY A 208 1.03 -8.40 -5.44
C GLY A 208 0.28 -8.60 -4.13
N ALA A 209 0.26 -9.82 -3.60
CA ALA A 209 -0.39 -10.10 -2.32
C ALA A 209 0.15 -9.23 -1.17
N ARG A 210 1.46 -8.96 -1.15
CA ARG A 210 2.09 -8.08 -0.15
C ARG A 210 1.63 -6.62 -0.25
N ILE A 211 1.44 -6.10 -1.44
CA ILE A 211 0.92 -4.74 -1.67
C ILE A 211 -0.51 -4.64 -1.15
N GLU A 212 -1.36 -5.60 -1.47
CA GLU A 212 -2.75 -5.59 -1.02
C GLU A 212 -2.88 -5.67 0.51
N GLU A 213 -2.03 -6.46 1.17
CA GLU A 213 -1.99 -6.45 2.64
C GLU A 213 -1.57 -5.11 3.22
N LEU A 214 -0.60 -4.46 2.57
CA LEU A 214 -0.11 -3.15 3.00
C LEU A 214 -1.22 -2.12 2.90
N ASP A 215 -1.93 -2.11 1.78
CA ASP A 215 -3.04 -1.21 1.51
C ASP A 215 -4.21 -1.40 2.50
N ILE A 216 -4.64 -2.64 2.72
CA ILE A 216 -5.69 -2.96 3.71
C ILE A 216 -5.29 -2.43 5.10
N ARG A 217 -4.07 -2.75 5.57
CA ARG A 217 -3.57 -2.31 6.87
C ARG A 217 -3.54 -0.78 6.97
N ASP A 218 -3.12 -0.12 5.92
CA ASP A 218 -2.91 1.33 5.93
C ASP A 218 -4.24 2.08 5.82
N LEU A 219 -5.24 1.54 5.13
CA LEU A 219 -6.63 2.03 5.13
C LEU A 219 -7.27 1.86 6.51
N GLU A 220 -7.14 0.68 7.16
CA GLU A 220 -7.62 0.44 8.53
C GLU A 220 -6.96 1.40 9.53
N ALA A 221 -5.64 1.62 9.42
CA ALA A 221 -4.91 2.53 10.31
C ALA A 221 -5.28 4.01 10.12
N ARG A 222 -5.88 4.35 8.99
CA ARG A 222 -6.33 5.71 8.62
C ARG A 222 -7.84 5.84 8.53
N GLU A 223 -8.56 4.99 9.25
CA GLU A 223 -10.02 5.08 9.35
C GLU A 223 -10.45 6.52 9.63
N SER A 224 -11.33 7.04 8.79
CA SER A 224 -11.75 8.43 8.84
C SER A 224 -13.10 8.59 9.55
N THR A 225 -13.23 9.69 10.29
CA THR A 225 -14.52 10.11 10.85
C THR A 225 -15.32 11.02 9.90
N LEU A 226 -14.72 11.46 8.80
CA LEU A 226 -15.38 12.25 7.76
C LEU A 226 -16.12 11.30 6.81
N PRO A 227 -17.46 11.42 6.68
CA PRO A 227 -18.25 10.41 5.96
C PRO A 227 -17.86 10.19 4.51
N ASP A 228 -17.43 11.23 3.82
CA ASP A 228 -16.99 11.16 2.42
C ASP A 228 -15.65 10.41 2.29
N ILE A 229 -14.69 10.70 3.14
CA ILE A 229 -13.40 9.98 3.16
C ILE A 229 -13.62 8.53 3.59
N ALA A 230 -14.35 8.30 4.69
CA ALA A 230 -14.65 6.96 5.19
C ALA A 230 -15.34 6.08 4.14
N SER A 231 -16.27 6.66 3.38
CA SER A 231 -16.97 5.94 2.31
C SER A 231 -16.03 5.51 1.19
N VAL A 232 -15.11 6.38 0.77
CA VAL A 232 -14.14 6.04 -0.27
C VAL A 232 -13.15 5.00 0.25
N TYR A 233 -12.61 5.16 1.45
CA TYR A 233 -11.67 4.21 2.05
C TYR A 233 -12.27 2.82 2.21
N ALA A 234 -13.54 2.71 2.63
CA ALA A 234 -14.23 1.41 2.71
C ALA A 234 -14.36 0.72 1.34
N GLU A 235 -14.53 1.48 0.25
CA GLU A 235 -14.57 0.93 -1.10
C GLU A 235 -13.18 0.48 -1.59
N LEU A 236 -12.13 1.25 -1.29
CA LEU A 236 -10.75 0.87 -1.60
C LEU A 236 -10.38 -0.41 -0.87
N GLU A 237 -10.57 -0.44 0.46
CA GLU A 237 -10.26 -1.60 1.29
C GLU A 237 -10.99 -2.88 0.85
N ARG A 238 -12.27 -2.75 0.45
CA ARG A 238 -13.01 -3.86 -0.16
C ARG A 238 -12.35 -4.33 -1.46
N GLY A 239 -11.86 -3.40 -2.27
CA GLY A 239 -11.10 -3.66 -3.48
C GLY A 239 -9.85 -4.47 -3.20
N SER A 240 -9.02 -3.98 -2.31
CA SER A 240 -7.74 -4.60 -1.94
C SER A 240 -7.94 -5.99 -1.33
N ARG A 241 -9.02 -6.23 -0.56
CA ARG A 241 -9.37 -7.59 -0.11
C ARG A 241 -9.70 -8.53 -1.27
N ASN A 242 -10.38 -8.06 -2.32
CA ASN A 242 -10.64 -8.86 -3.51
C ASN A 242 -9.36 -9.15 -4.31
N HIS A 243 -8.48 -8.16 -4.44
CA HIS A 243 -7.19 -8.28 -5.09
C HIS A 243 -6.29 -9.27 -4.37
N LEU A 244 -6.22 -9.21 -3.02
CA LEU A 244 -5.48 -10.16 -2.20
C LEU A 244 -5.94 -11.60 -2.46
N ARG A 245 -7.25 -11.84 -2.47
CA ARG A 245 -7.81 -13.16 -2.82
C ARG A 245 -7.40 -13.61 -4.22
N ALA A 246 -7.38 -12.70 -5.18
CA ALA A 246 -7.01 -13.01 -6.56
C ALA A 246 -5.53 -13.40 -6.65
N PHE A 247 -4.63 -12.65 -6.03
CA PHE A 247 -3.21 -13.00 -6.01
C PHE A 247 -2.94 -14.32 -5.30
N VAL A 248 -3.56 -14.56 -4.13
CA VAL A 248 -3.38 -15.80 -3.37
C VAL A 248 -3.86 -17.00 -4.17
N ARG A 249 -5.04 -16.92 -4.81
CA ARG A 249 -5.51 -18.00 -5.70
C ARG A 249 -4.53 -18.29 -6.85
N GLN A 250 -3.90 -17.26 -7.42
CA GLN A 250 -2.91 -17.47 -8.47
C GLN A 250 -1.63 -18.11 -7.93
N ILE A 251 -1.16 -17.71 -6.75
CA ILE A 251 0.00 -18.33 -6.07
C ILE A 251 -0.26 -19.82 -5.86
N GLU A 252 -1.43 -20.18 -5.34
CA GLU A 252 -1.83 -21.57 -5.10
C GLU A 252 -1.94 -22.39 -6.39
N ARG A 253 -2.50 -21.82 -7.47
CA ARG A 253 -2.56 -22.46 -8.81
C ARG A 253 -1.17 -22.80 -9.36
N HIS A 254 -0.14 -22.06 -8.94
CA HIS A 254 1.24 -22.33 -9.32
C HIS A 254 1.97 -23.22 -8.31
N GLY A 255 1.24 -23.88 -7.39
CA GLY A 255 1.78 -24.83 -6.42
C GLY A 255 2.62 -24.20 -5.31
N ALA A 256 2.49 -22.87 -5.11
CA ALA A 256 3.17 -22.13 -4.06
C ALA A 256 2.19 -21.74 -2.93
N GLN A 257 2.74 -21.21 -1.84
CA GLN A 257 1.98 -20.70 -0.71
C GLN A 257 2.39 -19.27 -0.41
N TYR A 258 1.47 -18.52 0.16
CA TYR A 258 1.71 -17.18 0.67
C TYR A 258 1.46 -17.17 2.19
N ALA A 259 2.34 -16.52 2.91
CA ALA A 259 2.17 -16.26 4.34
C ALA A 259 2.03 -14.74 4.54
N PRO A 260 1.03 -14.28 5.30
CA PRO A 260 0.81 -12.86 5.49
C PRO A 260 2.00 -12.17 6.16
N MET A 261 2.28 -10.94 5.76
CA MET A 261 3.40 -10.14 6.24
C MET A 261 2.95 -8.95 7.09
N TYR A 262 1.79 -8.39 6.83
CA TYR A 262 1.28 -7.17 7.46
C TYR A 262 -0.03 -7.38 8.20
N LEU A 263 -0.86 -8.31 7.75
CA LEU A 263 -2.08 -8.71 8.44
C LEU A 263 -1.77 -9.77 9.49
N THR A 264 -2.62 -9.87 10.52
CA THR A 264 -2.60 -11.04 11.39
C THR A 264 -3.06 -12.28 10.62
N ILE A 265 -2.66 -13.47 11.07
CA ILE A 265 -3.08 -14.72 10.43
C ILE A 265 -4.62 -14.82 10.44
N GLU A 266 -5.26 -14.43 11.53
CA GLU A 266 -6.72 -14.46 11.68
C GLU A 266 -7.42 -13.52 10.68
N ALA A 267 -6.91 -12.29 10.49
CA ALA A 267 -7.46 -11.34 9.52
C ALA A 267 -7.25 -11.83 8.09
N TYR A 268 -6.06 -12.31 7.78
CA TYR A 268 -5.74 -12.89 6.48
C TYR A 268 -6.64 -14.09 6.17
N ASP A 269 -6.75 -15.06 7.09
CA ASP A 269 -7.58 -16.25 6.90
C ASP A 269 -9.06 -15.90 6.73
N ALA A 270 -9.55 -14.89 7.46
CA ALA A 270 -10.92 -14.39 7.29
C ALA A 270 -11.15 -13.80 5.88
N ILE A 271 -10.19 -13.05 5.36
CA ILE A 271 -10.26 -12.50 4.01
C ILE A 271 -10.22 -13.62 2.96
N ILE A 272 -9.23 -14.50 3.02
CA ILE A 272 -9.04 -15.54 2.01
C ILE A 272 -10.16 -16.58 2.06
N GLY A 273 -10.70 -16.89 3.25
CA GLY A 273 -11.82 -17.82 3.43
C GLY A 273 -13.18 -17.26 3.03
N SER A 274 -13.29 -15.95 2.79
CA SER A 274 -14.54 -15.31 2.36
C SER A 274 -14.67 -15.29 0.83
N GLY A 275 -15.89 -15.06 0.34
CA GLY A 275 -16.17 -14.90 -1.09
C GLY A 275 -15.76 -13.52 -1.62
N HIS A 276 -15.92 -13.34 -2.94
CA HIS A 276 -15.77 -12.03 -3.58
C HIS A 276 -16.78 -11.03 -3.00
N GLU A 277 -16.29 -9.86 -2.63
CA GLU A 277 -17.12 -8.78 -2.09
C GLU A 277 -17.65 -7.93 -3.24
N GLY A 278 -18.98 -8.01 -3.49
CA GLY A 278 -19.65 -7.16 -4.47
C GLY A 278 -19.61 -5.68 -4.08
N GLY A 279 -19.80 -4.79 -5.07
CA GLY A 279 -19.94 -3.35 -4.83
C GLY A 279 -21.20 -3.01 -4.02
N PRO A 280 -21.41 -1.73 -3.67
CA PRO A 280 -22.55 -1.32 -2.86
C PRO A 280 -23.85 -1.81 -3.49
N SER A 281 -24.69 -2.42 -2.66
CA SER A 281 -26.04 -2.82 -3.06
C SER A 281 -26.80 -1.57 -3.51
N ARG A 282 -27.34 -1.60 -4.73
CA ARG A 282 -28.16 -0.54 -5.31
C ARG A 282 -29.42 -0.31 -4.50
#